data_98096d9e2c0304f75be45704ea75a92c
#
_entry.id   98096d9e2c0304f75be45704ea75a92c
#
_cell.length_a   1.000
_cell.length_b   1.000
_cell.length_c   1.000
_cell.angle_alpha   90.00
_cell.angle_beta   90.00
_cell.angle_gamma   90.00
#
_symmetry.space_group_name_H-M   'P 1'
#
loop_
_entity.id
_entity.type
_entity.pdbx_description
1 polymer ?
#
loop_
_entity_poly.entity_id
_entity_poly.type
_entity_poly.pdbx_seq_one_letter_code
_entity_poly.pdbx_strand_id
1 'polypeptide(L)'
;MPAKAQKTKKTNRSRTVEVRRVYDPPEPEDGARVLVDRLWPRGMAKGDERVADAEWCKDVAPSTELRKWYGHDEARFEEFAERYRAELAEGAPGAALEHLRELAADGPLTLLTATKEVPLSHAAVLLEALREG
;
A
#
# COMPACT_ATOMS: atom_id res chain seq x y z
N MET A 1 -30.38 -7.35 4.68
CA MET A 1 -29.49 -6.93 4.65
C MET A 1 -29.09 -6.66 4.57
N PRO A 2 -29.52 -7.08 4.73
CA PRO A 2 -28.63 -6.68 4.66
C PRO A 2 -28.08 -6.43 4.67
N ALA A 3 -28.33 -6.73 4.61
CA ALA A 3 -27.34 -6.26 4.62
C ALA A 3 -26.80 -6.01 4.58
N LYS A 4 -26.94 -6.31 4.62
CA LYS A 4 -25.99 -5.94 4.59
C LYS A 4 -25.42 -5.35 4.28
N ALA A 5 -26.05 -5.66 4.30
CA ALA A 5 -25.20 -5.00 4.12
C ALA A 5 -24.89 -4.48 4.09
N GLN A 6 -25.06 -4.59 4.07
CA GLN A 6 -24.37 -4.01 4.12
C GLN A 6 -23.79 -3.48 4.11
N LYS A 7 -24.03 -3.59 4.06
CA LYS A 7 -23.19 -3.03 4.13
C LYS A 7 -22.72 -2.32 3.82
N THR A 8 -22.98 -2.33 3.79
CA THR A 8 -22.34 -1.56 3.59
C THR A 8 -21.93 -0.96 3.37
N LYS A 9 -22.08 -0.81 3.18
CA LYS A 9 -21.49 -0.14 3.03
C LYS A 9 -21.07 0.52 2.74
N LYS A 10 -21.16 0.64 2.63
CA LYS A 10 -20.57 1.33 2.38
C LYS A 10 -20.09 2.01 2.16
N THR A 11 -20.47 1.97 2.09
CA THR A 11 -20.07 2.78 1.95
C THR A 11 -19.15 3.39 1.83
N ASN A 12 -18.76 3.61 1.74
CA ASN A 12 -17.66 4.29 1.65
C ASN A 12 -16.47 3.62 1.24
N ARG A 13 -16.02 3.69 0.06
CA ARG A 13 -15.16 2.89 -0.65
C ARG A 13 -13.75 3.10 -0.36
N SER A 14 -13.27 4.29 -0.23
CA SER A 14 -11.88 4.56 0.10
C SER A 14 -11.52 3.93 1.45
N ARG A 15 -12.52 3.55 2.19
CA ARG A 15 -12.28 2.92 3.45
C ARG A 15 -12.04 1.44 3.37
N THR A 16 -12.05 0.90 2.15
CA THR A 16 -11.74 -0.50 1.98
C THR A 16 -10.29 -0.70 1.52
N VAL A 17 -9.42 0.25 1.84
CA VAL A 17 -8.00 0.09 1.60
C VAL A 17 -7.37 -0.58 2.81
N GLU A 18 -6.61 -1.64 2.57
CA GLU A 18 -5.94 -2.38 3.64
C GLU A 18 -4.51 -2.70 3.24
N VAL A 19 -3.69 -3.03 4.24
CA VAL A 19 -2.31 -3.46 4.01
C VAL A 19 -2.18 -4.90 4.48
N ARG A 20 -1.52 -5.73 3.68
CA ARG A 20 -1.24 -7.12 4.05
C ARG A 20 0.20 -7.42 3.67
N ARG A 21 0.77 -8.42 4.34
CA ARG A 21 2.10 -8.86 3.96
C ARG A 21 2.00 -9.66 2.66
N VAL A 22 2.99 -9.47 1.79
CA VAL A 22 2.99 -10.12 0.49
C VAL A 22 3.05 -11.64 0.61
N TYR A 23 3.49 -12.15 1.76
CA TYR A 23 3.60 -13.59 1.98
C TYR A 23 2.28 -14.23 2.41
N ASP A 24 1.27 -13.44 2.72
CA ASP A 24 -0.04 -13.98 3.09
C ASP A 24 -0.78 -14.43 1.85
N PRO A 25 -1.58 -15.50 1.96
CA PRO A 25 -2.32 -15.99 0.79
C PRO A 25 -3.37 -14.97 0.33
N PRO A 26 -3.64 -14.92 -0.98
CA PRO A 26 -4.70 -14.05 -1.49
C PRO A 26 -6.05 -14.48 -0.97
N GLU A 27 -6.96 -13.49 -0.86
CA GLU A 27 -8.33 -13.75 -0.43
C GLU A 27 -9.30 -13.08 -1.39
N PRO A 28 -10.51 -13.66 -1.54
CA PRO A 28 -11.46 -13.11 -2.51
C PRO A 28 -11.82 -11.64 -2.27
N GLU A 29 -11.83 -11.20 -1.01
CA GLU A 29 -12.23 -9.83 -0.70
C GLU A 29 -11.08 -8.84 -0.83
N ASP A 30 -9.89 -9.27 -1.23
CA ASP A 30 -8.75 -8.36 -1.38
C ASP A 30 -8.99 -7.29 -2.44
N GLY A 31 -9.79 -7.57 -3.46
CA GLY A 31 -9.99 -6.66 -4.55
C GLY A 31 -8.71 -6.50 -5.36
N ALA A 32 -8.38 -5.26 -5.74
CA ALA A 32 -7.14 -5.00 -6.44
C ALA A 32 -5.97 -5.18 -5.48
N ARG A 33 -4.95 -5.91 -5.91
CA ARG A 33 -3.76 -6.19 -5.10
C ARG A 33 -2.57 -5.53 -5.74
N VAL A 34 -1.87 -4.70 -4.96
CA VAL A 34 -0.77 -3.89 -5.48
C VAL A 34 0.43 -3.98 -4.54
N LEU A 35 1.57 -4.42 -5.08
CA LEU A 35 2.82 -4.44 -4.32
C LEU A 35 3.40 -3.03 -4.34
N VAL A 36 3.63 -2.46 -3.16
CA VAL A 36 4.04 -1.07 -3.03
C VAL A 36 5.49 -0.90 -2.59
N ASP A 37 6.26 -1.97 -2.61
CA ASP A 37 7.68 -1.91 -2.29
C ASP A 37 8.50 -1.60 -3.52
N ARG A 38 9.66 -0.97 -3.34
CA ARG A 38 10.55 -0.68 -4.46
C ARG A 38 11.25 -1.93 -4.98
N LEU A 39 11.52 -2.88 -4.10
CA LEU A 39 12.23 -4.11 -4.48
C LEU A 39 11.28 -5.29 -4.47
N TRP A 40 11.54 -6.25 -5.37
CA TRP A 40 10.76 -7.48 -5.42
C TRP A 40 10.99 -8.28 -4.14
N PRO A 41 9.94 -8.91 -3.58
CA PRO A 41 10.09 -9.65 -2.32
C PRO A 41 11.10 -10.78 -2.45
N ARG A 42 11.95 -10.90 -1.44
CA ARG A 42 12.98 -11.94 -1.44
C ARG A 42 12.34 -13.31 -1.39
N GLY A 43 12.83 -14.21 -2.22
CA GLY A 43 12.36 -15.59 -2.23
C GLY A 43 11.02 -15.80 -2.91
N MET A 44 10.48 -14.78 -3.58
CA MET A 44 9.16 -14.86 -4.20
C MET A 44 9.32 -14.96 -5.72
N ALA A 45 8.89 -16.08 -6.32
CA ALA A 45 8.89 -16.19 -7.77
C ALA A 45 7.80 -15.30 -8.35
N LYS A 46 8.01 -14.80 -9.57
CA LYS A 46 7.03 -13.92 -10.18
C LYS A 46 5.71 -14.62 -10.50
N GLY A 47 5.76 -15.91 -10.72
CA GLY A 47 4.55 -16.70 -10.96
C GLY A 47 3.88 -17.21 -9.70
N ASP A 48 4.41 -16.87 -8.52
CA ASP A 48 3.82 -17.32 -7.26
C ASP A 48 2.40 -16.80 -7.14
N GLU A 49 1.46 -17.67 -6.72
CA GLU A 49 0.05 -17.28 -6.70
C GLU A 49 -0.20 -16.09 -5.80
N ARG A 50 0.67 -15.84 -4.82
CA ARG A 50 0.49 -14.71 -3.91
C ARG A 50 0.71 -13.36 -4.59
N VAL A 51 1.40 -13.34 -5.73
CA VAL A 51 1.69 -12.09 -6.46
C VAL A 51 1.33 -12.17 -7.94
N ALA A 52 0.87 -13.33 -8.41
CA ALA A 52 0.67 -13.52 -9.85
C ALA A 52 -0.31 -12.52 -10.45
N ASP A 53 -1.33 -12.13 -9.70
CA ASP A 53 -2.32 -11.17 -10.18
C ASP A 53 -2.13 -9.78 -9.56
N ALA A 54 -1.01 -9.56 -8.87
CA ALA A 54 -0.76 -8.27 -8.22
C ALA A 54 -0.02 -7.34 -9.17
N GLU A 55 -0.40 -6.07 -9.12
CA GLU A 55 0.34 -5.03 -9.82
C GLU A 55 1.55 -4.63 -8.97
N TRP A 56 2.68 -4.34 -9.63
CA TRP A 56 3.86 -3.86 -8.90
C TRP A 56 3.99 -2.36 -9.15
N CYS A 57 3.68 -1.56 -8.13
CA CYS A 57 3.68 -0.10 -8.23
C CYS A 57 4.90 0.45 -7.48
N LYS A 58 6.10 0.19 -8.00
CA LYS A 58 7.31 0.54 -7.28
C LYS A 58 7.53 2.05 -7.17
N ASP A 59 6.94 2.83 -8.08
CA ASP A 59 7.13 4.28 -8.03
C ASP A 59 6.44 4.93 -6.84
N VAL A 60 5.52 4.25 -6.18
CA VAL A 60 4.86 4.79 -5.00
C VAL A 60 5.69 4.56 -3.74
N ALA A 61 6.74 3.75 -3.82
CA ALA A 61 7.61 3.50 -2.66
C ALA A 61 8.49 4.73 -2.39
N PRO A 62 8.97 4.88 -1.14
CA PRO A 62 9.86 6.00 -0.85
C PRO A 62 11.18 5.89 -1.63
N SER A 63 11.82 7.04 -1.83
CA SER A 63 13.10 7.06 -2.54
C SER A 63 14.12 6.19 -1.80
N THR A 64 15.13 5.73 -2.56
CA THR A 64 16.20 4.96 -1.97
C THR A 64 16.92 5.74 -0.87
N GLU A 65 17.11 7.04 -1.11
CA GLU A 65 17.77 7.89 -0.11
C GLU A 65 16.97 7.97 1.17
N LEU A 66 15.67 8.19 1.06
CA LEU A 66 14.83 8.29 2.25
C LEU A 66 14.76 6.96 2.98
N ARG A 67 14.68 5.87 2.24
CA ARG A 67 14.62 4.54 2.84
C ARG A 67 15.91 4.25 3.62
N LYS A 68 17.06 4.61 3.06
CA LYS A 68 18.33 4.40 3.73
C LYS A 68 18.45 5.28 4.98
N TRP A 69 18.00 6.52 4.88
CA TRP A 69 18.05 7.42 6.04
C TRP A 69 17.20 6.87 7.17
N TYR A 70 16.02 6.36 6.85
CA TYR A 70 15.12 5.83 7.87
C TYR A 70 15.73 4.59 8.56
N GLY A 71 16.21 3.64 7.78
CA GLY A 71 16.88 2.46 8.31
C GLY A 71 16.08 1.68 9.34
N HIS A 72 14.74 1.75 9.27
CA HIS A 72 13.85 1.07 10.21
C HIS A 72 14.06 1.53 11.65
N ASP A 73 14.54 2.75 11.83
CA ASP A 73 14.75 3.33 13.15
C ASP A 73 13.45 3.98 13.61
N GLU A 74 12.82 3.36 14.60
CA GLU A 74 11.52 3.81 15.08
C GLU A 74 11.55 5.28 15.51
N ALA A 75 12.68 5.74 16.06
CA ALA A 75 12.80 7.13 16.50
C ALA A 75 12.73 8.10 15.32
N ARG A 76 12.97 7.63 14.10
CA ARG A 76 12.90 8.48 12.91
C ARG A 76 11.59 8.36 12.16
N PHE A 77 10.66 7.55 12.66
CA PHE A 77 9.46 7.25 11.89
C PHE A 77 8.63 8.50 11.57
N GLU A 78 8.44 9.39 12.54
CA GLU A 78 7.62 10.58 12.30
C GLU A 78 8.22 11.46 11.22
N GLU A 79 9.52 11.68 11.25
CA GLU A 79 10.16 12.49 10.22
C GLU A 79 10.15 11.73 8.89
N PHE A 80 10.35 10.42 8.94
CA PHE A 80 10.26 9.62 7.74
C PHE A 80 8.87 9.80 7.08
N ALA A 81 7.81 9.74 7.88
CA ALA A 81 6.46 9.88 7.35
C ALA A 81 6.26 11.24 6.69
N GLU A 82 6.77 12.30 7.31
CA GLU A 82 6.66 13.64 6.74
C GLU A 82 7.40 13.74 5.40
N ARG A 83 8.61 13.21 5.36
CA ARG A 83 9.41 13.26 4.13
C ARG A 83 8.78 12.43 3.03
N TYR A 84 8.24 11.27 3.40
CA TYR A 84 7.59 10.41 2.43
C TYR A 84 6.33 11.07 1.86
N ARG A 85 5.55 11.73 2.72
CA ARG A 85 4.36 12.45 2.23
C ARG A 85 4.75 13.56 1.27
N ALA A 86 5.88 14.22 1.50
CA ALA A 86 6.36 15.22 0.56
C ALA A 86 6.72 14.60 -0.79
N GLU A 87 7.33 13.40 -0.76
CA GLU A 87 7.63 12.71 -2.03
C GLU A 87 6.35 12.33 -2.77
N LEU A 88 5.32 11.94 -2.02
CA LEU A 88 4.05 11.52 -2.63
C LEU A 88 3.25 12.69 -3.18
N ALA A 89 3.67 13.92 -2.93
CA ALA A 89 2.93 15.11 -3.38
C ALA A 89 3.27 15.50 -4.80
N GLU A 90 4.32 14.95 -5.40
CA GLU A 90 4.74 15.40 -6.72
C GLU A 90 5.51 14.32 -7.47
N GLY A 91 5.71 14.55 -8.77
CA GLY A 91 6.52 13.67 -9.59
C GLY A 91 5.93 12.29 -9.78
N ALA A 92 6.80 11.33 -10.06
CA ALA A 92 6.36 9.95 -10.29
C ALA A 92 5.66 9.36 -9.07
N PRO A 93 6.13 9.59 -7.84
CA PRO A 93 5.38 9.08 -6.69
C PRO A 93 3.98 9.68 -6.58
N GLY A 94 3.83 10.96 -6.91
CA GLY A 94 2.51 11.59 -6.86
C GLY A 94 1.57 11.00 -7.87
N ALA A 95 2.05 10.76 -9.09
CA ALA A 95 1.24 10.12 -10.12
C ALA A 95 0.86 8.70 -9.72
N ALA A 96 1.78 7.97 -9.11
CA ALA A 96 1.49 6.62 -8.65
C ALA A 96 0.45 6.62 -7.55
N LEU A 97 0.51 7.60 -6.64
CA LEU A 97 -0.48 7.71 -5.58
C LEU A 97 -1.87 7.95 -6.17
N GLU A 98 -1.96 8.81 -7.19
CA GLU A 98 -3.25 9.05 -7.85
C GLU A 98 -3.80 7.79 -8.49
N HIS A 99 -2.93 6.99 -9.09
CA HIS A 99 -3.35 5.71 -9.65
C HIS A 99 -3.97 4.81 -8.57
N LEU A 100 -3.34 4.76 -7.40
CA LEU A 100 -3.87 3.95 -6.30
C LEU A 100 -5.21 4.51 -5.81
N ARG A 101 -5.37 5.84 -5.80
CA ARG A 101 -6.64 6.44 -5.43
C ARG A 101 -7.74 6.04 -6.40
N GLU A 102 -7.43 5.96 -7.68
CA GLU A 102 -8.39 5.53 -8.67
C GLU A 102 -8.80 4.08 -8.45
N LEU A 103 -7.83 3.22 -8.14
CA LEU A 103 -8.16 1.83 -7.84
C LEU A 103 -9.05 1.73 -6.60
N ALA A 104 -8.76 2.53 -5.58
CA ALA A 104 -9.54 2.51 -4.34
C ALA A 104 -10.96 3.02 -4.56
N ALA A 105 -11.13 3.92 -5.52
CA ALA A 105 -12.46 4.43 -5.85
C ALA A 105 -13.30 3.37 -6.56
N ASP A 106 -12.65 2.45 -7.26
CA ASP A 106 -13.35 1.42 -8.02
C ASP A 106 -13.72 0.20 -7.18
N GLY A 107 -13.14 0.04 -6.01
CA GLY A 107 -13.45 -1.11 -5.18
C GLY A 107 -12.39 -1.33 -4.12
N PRO A 108 -12.40 -2.48 -3.45
CA PRO A 108 -11.40 -2.75 -2.42
C PRO A 108 -10.00 -2.73 -3.00
N LEU A 109 -9.05 -2.21 -2.21
CA LEU A 109 -7.65 -2.14 -2.61
C LEU A 109 -6.81 -2.69 -1.48
N THR A 110 -5.93 -3.63 -1.80
CA THR A 110 -5.02 -4.22 -0.83
C THR A 110 -3.59 -3.90 -1.22
N LEU A 111 -2.90 -3.19 -0.33
CA LEU A 111 -1.49 -2.87 -0.52
C LEU A 111 -0.66 -4.02 0.04
N LEU A 112 0.32 -4.49 -0.73
CA LEU A 112 1.16 -5.61 -0.33
C LEU A 112 2.56 -5.11 -0.04
N THR A 113 3.16 -5.59 1.04
CA THR A 113 4.52 -5.23 1.40
C THR A 113 5.23 -6.43 2.02
N ALA A 114 6.53 -6.50 1.83
CA ALA A 114 7.34 -7.57 2.41
C ALA A 114 7.82 -7.24 3.82
N THR A 115 7.63 -5.99 4.28
CA THR A 115 8.12 -5.59 5.59
C THR A 115 7.43 -6.33 6.71
N LYS A 116 8.15 -6.60 7.80
CA LYS A 116 7.57 -7.26 8.96
C LYS A 116 6.88 -6.27 9.89
N GLU A 117 7.43 -5.07 10.01
CA GLU A 117 6.91 -4.07 10.95
C GLU A 117 5.97 -3.13 10.21
N VAL A 118 4.83 -3.65 9.79
CA VAL A 118 3.89 -2.89 8.97
C VAL A 118 3.53 -1.53 9.61
N PRO A 119 3.24 -1.44 10.92
CA PRO A 119 2.87 -0.13 11.49
C PRO A 119 3.97 0.92 11.41
N LEU A 120 5.22 0.50 11.25
CA LEU A 120 6.35 1.43 11.15
C LEU A 120 6.92 1.45 9.73
N SER A 121 6.10 1.12 8.76
CA SER A 121 6.55 1.02 7.37
C SER A 121 5.95 2.13 6.51
N HIS A 122 6.52 2.28 5.32
CA HIS A 122 5.95 3.21 4.34
C HIS A 122 4.52 2.81 3.97
N ALA A 123 4.20 1.52 4.04
CA ALA A 123 2.85 1.08 3.71
C ALA A 123 1.81 1.67 4.65
N ALA A 124 2.16 1.84 5.94
CA ALA A 124 1.25 2.46 6.89
C ALA A 124 1.01 3.92 6.56
N VAL A 125 2.06 4.64 6.15
CA VAL A 125 1.93 6.05 5.76
C VAL A 125 1.07 6.15 4.50
N LEU A 126 1.32 5.26 3.54
CA LEU A 126 0.58 5.25 2.30
C LEU A 126 -0.90 4.94 2.54
N LEU A 127 -1.18 4.01 3.44
CA LEU A 127 -2.55 3.67 3.80
C LEU A 127 -3.30 4.89 4.31
N GLU A 128 -2.67 5.66 5.19
CA GLU A 128 -3.30 6.86 5.71
C GLU A 128 -3.53 7.88 4.61
N ALA A 129 -2.56 8.05 3.73
CA ALA A 129 -2.70 9.01 2.63
C ALA A 129 -3.88 8.64 1.73
N LEU A 130 -4.07 7.35 1.48
CA LEU A 130 -5.18 6.90 0.64
C LEU A 130 -6.52 7.06 1.35
N ARG A 131 -6.55 6.85 2.65
CA ARG A 131 -7.80 7.00 3.41
C ARG A 131 -8.21 8.45 3.58
N GLU A 132 -7.24 9.37 3.56
CA GLU A 132 -7.53 10.78 3.66
C GLU A 132 -8.07 11.35 2.35
N GLY A 133 -7.63 10.75 1.26
CA GLY A 133 -7.98 11.23 -0.05
C GLY A 133 -9.34 10.83 -0.49
#